data_693d3c196ee7998eff275e6dd75b66e6
#
_entry.id   693d3c196ee7998eff275e6dd75b66e6
#
_cell.length_a   1.000
_cell.length_b   1.000
_cell.length_c   1.000
_cell.angle_alpha   90.00
_cell.angle_beta   90.00
_cell.angle_gamma   90.00
#
_symmetry.space_group_name_H-M   'P 1'
#
loop_
_entity.id
_entity.type
_entity.pdbx_description
1 polymer ?
#
loop_
_entity_poly.entity_id
_entity_poly.type
_entity_poly.pdbx_seq_one_letter_code
_entity_poly.pdbx_strand_id
1 'polypeptide(L)'
;MTIGEKIKKLRKEAGMTQAELASKLGLKDSVIAKYENGRIPSLKRTTIAGLAKVFNVSPMDTVLLMIYTGVRIGELLNIEKEDVHLQDRYIVVKGTKTANAMRYVPIHEDLVDIVEKMLTKSNKWLVETNTGKKMTYRQYHQFLTCMNKIFGMNHEPHECRYSFATYSAECDMDSRTRKFIMGHSQGNITDDVYTDISKLIPKMVRETGFKSIWKN
;
A
#
# COMPACT_ATOMS: atom_id res chain seq x y z
N MET A 1 -12.26 15.23 14.20
CA MET A 1 -10.90 15.16 14.79
C MET A 1 -9.96 15.87 13.84
N THR A 2 -9.31 16.94 14.28
CA THR A 2 -8.33 17.69 13.49
C THR A 2 -7.01 16.89 13.36
N ILE A 3 -6.15 17.29 12.42
CA ILE A 3 -4.83 16.66 12.26
C ILE A 3 -3.98 16.79 13.53
N GLY A 4 -4.06 17.93 14.22
CA GLY A 4 -3.35 18.16 15.48
C GLY A 4 -3.84 17.25 16.60
N GLU A 5 -5.15 17.10 16.73
CA GLU A 5 -5.74 16.16 17.71
C GLU A 5 -5.31 14.71 17.42
N LYS A 6 -5.20 14.33 16.15
CA LYS A 6 -4.75 12.99 15.75
C LYS A 6 -3.28 12.77 16.07
N ILE A 7 -2.40 13.75 15.79
CA ILE A 7 -0.99 13.69 16.17
C ILE A 7 -0.85 13.54 17.70
N LYS A 8 -1.58 14.35 18.47
CA LYS A 8 -1.59 14.30 19.93
C LYS A 8 -2.05 12.94 20.46
N LYS A 9 -3.10 12.36 19.86
CA LYS A 9 -3.62 11.03 20.19
C LYS A 9 -2.57 9.95 19.94
N LEU A 10 -2.03 9.87 18.73
CA LEU A 10 -1.00 8.88 18.35
C LEU A 10 0.26 9.00 19.20
N ARG A 11 0.71 10.22 19.48
CA ARG A 11 1.85 10.45 20.36
C ARG A 11 1.61 9.89 21.77
N LYS A 12 0.43 10.15 22.34
CA LYS A 12 0.06 9.63 23.67
C LYS A 12 -0.06 8.10 23.68
N GLU A 13 -0.67 7.52 22.63
CA GLU A 13 -0.78 6.06 22.46
C GLU A 13 0.62 5.40 22.35
N ALA A 14 1.58 6.11 21.73
CA ALA A 14 2.97 5.67 21.64
C ALA A 14 3.80 5.98 22.92
N GLY A 15 3.19 6.51 23.98
CA GLY A 15 3.87 6.84 25.24
C GLY A 15 4.90 7.97 25.15
N MET A 16 4.84 8.80 24.08
CA MET A 16 5.86 9.82 23.83
C MET A 16 5.47 11.20 24.37
N THR A 17 6.48 11.96 24.84
CA THR A 17 6.39 13.41 25.08
C THR A 17 6.44 14.18 23.75
N GLN A 18 6.08 15.48 23.78
CA GLN A 18 6.22 16.34 22.59
C GLN A 18 7.69 16.49 22.17
N ALA A 19 8.60 16.56 23.13
CA ALA A 19 10.04 16.66 22.89
C ALA A 19 10.61 15.40 22.23
N GLU A 20 10.22 14.21 22.67
CA GLU A 20 10.63 12.94 22.07
C GLU A 20 10.13 12.80 20.63
N LEU A 21 8.87 13.16 20.38
CA LEU A 21 8.34 13.17 19.02
C LEU A 21 9.08 14.18 18.14
N ALA A 22 9.36 15.38 18.65
CA ALA A 22 10.10 16.41 17.95
C ALA A 22 11.51 15.93 17.58
N SER A 23 12.22 15.33 18.53
CA SER A 23 13.55 14.76 18.33
C SER A 23 13.56 13.69 17.22
N LYS A 24 12.60 12.76 17.25
CA LYS A 24 12.46 11.71 16.21
C LYS A 24 12.15 12.27 14.80
N LEU A 25 11.57 13.47 14.72
CA LEU A 25 11.21 14.14 13.47
C LEU A 25 12.26 15.18 13.03
N GLY A 26 13.31 15.39 13.81
CA GLY A 26 14.29 16.47 13.58
C GLY A 26 13.69 17.88 13.68
N LEU A 27 12.67 18.06 14.54
CA LEU A 27 11.93 19.30 14.75
C LEU A 27 12.16 19.83 16.17
N LYS A 28 11.78 21.09 16.39
CA LYS A 28 11.71 21.65 17.75
C LYS A 28 10.38 21.26 18.40
N ASP A 29 10.36 20.99 19.71
CA ASP A 29 9.18 20.65 20.50
C ASP A 29 8.06 21.69 20.39
N SER A 30 8.42 22.99 20.31
CA SER A 30 7.45 24.07 20.05
C SER A 30 6.70 23.91 18.72
N VAL A 31 7.26 23.20 17.74
CA VAL A 31 6.61 22.94 16.45
C VAL A 31 5.56 21.85 16.61
N ILE A 32 5.85 20.80 17.39
CA ILE A 32 4.87 19.75 17.70
C ILE A 32 3.70 20.33 18.45
N ALA A 33 3.94 21.16 19.46
CA ALA A 33 2.88 21.86 20.20
C ALA A 33 1.99 22.72 19.27
N LYS A 34 2.58 23.41 18.29
CA LYS A 34 1.82 24.20 17.30
C LYS A 34 0.97 23.31 16.38
N TYR A 35 1.46 22.14 15.98
CA TYR A 35 0.69 21.17 15.22
C TYR A 35 -0.49 20.63 16.05
N GLU A 36 -0.23 20.17 17.27
CA GLU A 36 -1.26 19.58 18.13
C GLU A 36 -2.36 20.59 18.52
N ASN A 37 -2.03 21.87 18.62
CA ASN A 37 -2.95 22.95 18.94
C ASN A 37 -3.61 23.61 17.71
N GLY A 38 -3.37 23.06 16.50
CA GLY A 38 -3.96 23.56 15.26
C GLY A 38 -3.46 24.93 14.79
N ARG A 39 -2.37 25.47 15.40
CA ARG A 39 -1.80 26.76 15.00
C ARG A 39 -1.07 26.72 13.66
N ILE A 40 -0.69 25.52 13.21
CA ILE A 40 -0.15 25.29 11.87
C ILE A 40 -1.11 24.33 11.16
N PRO A 41 -1.93 24.84 10.22
CA PRO A 41 -2.98 24.03 9.58
C PRO A 41 -2.45 23.03 8.57
N SER A 42 -1.24 23.21 8.05
CA SER A 42 -0.63 22.34 7.04
C SER A 42 0.70 21.78 7.50
N LEU A 43 0.91 20.48 7.26
CA LEU A 43 2.16 19.79 7.51
C LEU A 43 2.99 19.71 6.22
N LYS A 44 4.30 19.87 6.33
CA LYS A 44 5.20 19.58 5.21
C LYS A 44 5.19 18.08 4.90
N ARG A 45 5.36 17.71 3.62
CA ARG A 45 5.41 16.30 3.20
C ARG A 45 6.43 15.47 3.99
N THR A 46 7.61 16.03 4.24
CA THR A 46 8.67 15.41 5.05
C THR A 46 8.23 15.15 6.50
N THR A 47 7.50 16.08 7.10
CA THR A 47 6.95 15.93 8.47
C THR A 47 5.91 14.81 8.51
N ILE A 48 5.06 14.70 7.48
CA ILE A 48 4.04 13.65 7.40
C ILE A 48 4.68 12.28 7.24
N ALA A 49 5.66 12.16 6.35
CA ALA A 49 6.43 10.92 6.18
C ALA A 49 7.14 10.52 7.48
N GLY A 50 7.74 11.50 8.17
CA GLY A 50 8.35 11.29 9.48
C GLY A 50 7.34 10.83 10.54
N LEU A 51 6.16 11.46 10.63
CA LEU A 51 5.09 11.05 11.54
C LEU A 51 4.60 9.63 11.24
N ALA A 52 4.39 9.30 9.96
CA ALA A 52 4.00 7.96 9.55
C ALA A 52 5.04 6.92 10.00
N LYS A 53 6.33 7.22 9.83
CA LYS A 53 7.43 6.36 10.26
C LYS A 53 7.49 6.21 11.79
N VAL A 54 7.36 7.32 12.54
CA VAL A 54 7.43 7.31 14.02
C VAL A 54 6.26 6.56 14.65
N PHE A 55 5.05 6.78 14.12
CA PHE A 55 3.85 6.12 14.64
C PHE A 55 3.58 4.76 14.01
N ASN A 56 4.47 4.32 13.11
CA ASN A 56 4.33 3.04 12.44
C ASN A 56 2.96 2.85 11.74
N VAL A 57 2.36 3.96 11.32
CA VAL A 57 1.11 4.01 10.57
C VAL A 57 1.53 4.15 9.12
N SER A 58 1.39 3.10 8.33
CA SER A 58 1.76 3.15 6.92
C SER A 58 0.56 2.99 5.99
N PRO A 59 -0.19 4.08 5.83
CA PRO A 59 -1.16 4.18 4.76
C PRO A 59 -0.54 4.15 3.38
N MET A 60 0.69 4.66 3.30
CA MET A 60 1.46 4.69 2.08
C MET A 60 1.83 3.28 1.61
N ASP A 61 2.10 2.33 2.52
CA ASP A 61 2.43 0.95 2.18
C ASP A 61 1.29 0.30 1.37
N THR A 62 0.04 0.53 1.77
CA THR A 62 -1.14 0.00 1.05
C THR A 62 -1.32 0.67 -0.32
N VAL A 63 -1.12 1.98 -0.40
CA VAL A 63 -1.18 2.74 -1.67
C VAL A 63 -0.08 2.28 -2.61
N LEU A 64 1.15 2.16 -2.12
CA LEU A 64 2.29 1.66 -2.90
C LEU A 64 2.03 0.24 -3.39
N LEU A 65 1.54 -0.63 -2.53
CA LEU A 65 1.20 -1.99 -2.92
C LEU A 65 0.17 -2.00 -4.06
N MET A 66 -0.85 -1.16 -4.02
CA MET A 66 -1.81 -1.03 -5.12
C MET A 66 -1.22 -0.45 -6.41
N ILE A 67 -0.34 0.55 -6.31
CA ILE A 67 0.31 1.16 -7.48
C ILE A 67 1.23 0.15 -8.18
N TYR A 68 1.97 -0.65 -7.42
CA TYR A 68 2.93 -1.63 -7.98
C TYR A 68 2.30 -2.95 -8.41
N THR A 69 1.12 -3.29 -7.93
CA THR A 69 0.47 -4.58 -8.22
C THR A 69 -0.79 -4.45 -9.07
N GLY A 70 -1.37 -3.27 -9.14
CA GLY A 70 -2.63 -3.06 -9.85
C GLY A 70 -3.82 -3.82 -9.27
N VAL A 71 -3.73 -4.39 -8.06
CA VAL A 71 -4.84 -5.08 -7.40
C VAL A 71 -5.96 -4.13 -7.03
N ARG A 72 -7.20 -4.61 -7.03
CA ARG A 72 -8.34 -3.83 -6.54
C ARG A 72 -8.30 -3.75 -5.02
N ILE A 73 -8.73 -2.63 -4.46
CA ILE A 73 -8.77 -2.48 -3.00
C ILE A 73 -9.57 -3.59 -2.31
N GLY A 74 -10.68 -4.02 -2.88
CA GLY A 74 -11.47 -5.13 -2.34
C GLY A 74 -10.73 -6.47 -2.36
N GLU A 75 -9.89 -6.70 -3.36
CA GLU A 75 -9.02 -7.87 -3.43
C GLU A 75 -7.89 -7.76 -2.39
N LEU A 76 -7.23 -6.60 -2.31
CA LEU A 76 -6.15 -6.35 -1.36
C LEU A 76 -6.57 -6.57 0.09
N LEU A 77 -7.75 -6.08 0.48
CA LEU A 77 -8.29 -6.25 1.83
C LEU A 77 -8.70 -7.70 2.13
N ASN A 78 -8.73 -8.58 1.13
CA ASN A 78 -9.01 -10.00 1.26
C ASN A 78 -7.76 -10.89 1.18
N ILE A 79 -6.57 -10.34 0.99
CA ILE A 79 -5.33 -11.11 1.00
C ILE A 79 -5.02 -11.54 2.42
N GLU A 80 -4.89 -12.84 2.61
CA GLU A 80 -4.42 -13.44 3.85
C GLU A 80 -2.89 -13.53 3.84
N LYS A 81 -2.31 -13.64 5.02
CA LYS A 81 -0.86 -13.77 5.19
C LYS A 81 -0.30 -14.98 4.45
N GLU A 82 -1.09 -16.07 4.41
CA GLU A 82 -0.77 -17.32 3.73
C GLU A 82 -0.75 -17.20 2.20
N ASP A 83 -1.43 -16.18 1.65
CA ASP A 83 -1.45 -15.92 0.21
C ASP A 83 -0.18 -15.18 -0.28
N VAL A 84 0.71 -14.78 0.64
CA VAL A 84 1.92 -14.01 0.32
C VAL A 84 3.15 -14.90 0.37
N HIS A 85 3.69 -15.17 -0.80
CA HIS A 85 4.90 -15.97 -0.99
C HIS A 85 6.11 -15.04 -1.23
N LEU A 86 6.62 -14.44 -0.16
CA LEU A 86 7.63 -13.39 -0.26
C LEU A 86 8.95 -13.89 -0.84
N GLN A 87 9.37 -15.12 -0.51
CA GLN A 87 10.60 -15.74 -1.03
C GLN A 87 10.52 -15.93 -2.55
N ASP A 88 9.35 -16.38 -3.04
CA ASP A 88 9.08 -16.61 -4.45
C ASP A 88 8.60 -15.35 -5.19
N ARG A 89 8.46 -14.24 -4.48
CA ARG A 89 8.12 -12.91 -5.01
C ARG A 89 6.75 -12.82 -5.67
N TYR A 90 5.71 -13.44 -5.10
CA TYR A 90 4.34 -13.29 -5.58
C TYR A 90 3.29 -13.29 -4.46
N ILE A 91 2.12 -12.79 -4.81
CA ILE A 91 0.90 -12.82 -4.00
C ILE A 91 -0.17 -13.57 -4.77
N VAL A 92 -0.87 -14.47 -4.10
CA VAL A 92 -2.07 -15.14 -4.63
C VAL A 92 -3.28 -14.25 -4.39
N VAL A 93 -3.89 -13.74 -5.46
CA VAL A 93 -5.09 -12.93 -5.36
C VAL A 93 -6.31 -13.76 -5.74
N LYS A 94 -7.17 -14.03 -4.76
CA LYS A 94 -8.43 -14.75 -4.94
C LYS A 94 -9.49 -13.81 -5.48
N GLY A 95 -10.10 -14.13 -6.63
CA GLY A 95 -11.14 -13.31 -7.23
C GLY A 95 -12.42 -13.28 -6.40
N THR A 96 -13.14 -12.16 -6.45
CA THR A 96 -14.36 -11.97 -5.66
C THR A 96 -15.64 -12.44 -6.36
N LYS A 97 -15.60 -12.64 -7.69
CA LYS A 97 -16.80 -12.93 -8.49
C LYS A 97 -16.96 -14.39 -8.92
N THR A 98 -15.88 -15.14 -9.02
CA THR A 98 -15.89 -16.55 -9.40
C THR A 98 -14.79 -17.29 -8.64
N ALA A 99 -15.07 -18.52 -8.19
CA ALA A 99 -14.11 -19.35 -7.46
C ALA A 99 -12.81 -19.63 -8.26
N ASN A 100 -12.85 -19.50 -9.58
CA ASN A 100 -11.75 -19.79 -10.49
C ASN A 100 -10.95 -18.52 -10.90
N ALA A 101 -11.20 -17.35 -10.31
CA ALA A 101 -10.48 -16.12 -10.65
C ALA A 101 -9.24 -15.91 -9.77
N MET A 102 -8.53 -16.99 -9.46
CA MET A 102 -7.26 -16.95 -8.76
C MET A 102 -6.15 -16.53 -9.73
N ARG A 103 -5.32 -15.56 -9.33
CA ARG A 103 -4.17 -15.13 -10.11
C ARG A 103 -2.97 -14.84 -9.24
N TYR A 104 -1.82 -14.87 -9.85
CA TYR A 104 -0.53 -14.59 -9.23
C TYR A 104 -0.11 -13.18 -9.59
N VAL A 105 0.21 -12.39 -8.58
CA VAL A 105 0.64 -10.99 -8.73
C VAL A 105 2.07 -10.89 -8.22
N PRO A 106 3.03 -10.46 -9.07
CA PRO A 106 4.42 -10.38 -8.66
C PRO A 106 4.66 -9.28 -7.63
N ILE A 107 5.62 -9.50 -6.73
CA ILE A 107 6.10 -8.51 -5.76
C ILE A 107 7.36 -7.87 -6.34
N HIS A 108 7.26 -6.58 -6.67
CA HIS A 108 8.42 -5.78 -7.11
C HIS A 108 9.47 -5.69 -5.99
N GLU A 109 10.76 -5.53 -6.35
CA GLU A 109 11.84 -5.42 -5.36
C GLU A 109 11.62 -4.30 -4.35
N ASP A 110 11.11 -3.15 -4.79
CA ASP A 110 10.80 -1.99 -3.93
C ASP A 110 9.69 -2.26 -2.90
N LEU A 111 8.90 -3.32 -3.09
CA LEU A 111 7.83 -3.71 -2.18
C LEU A 111 8.27 -4.75 -1.14
N VAL A 112 9.43 -5.39 -1.29
CA VAL A 112 9.84 -6.50 -0.42
C VAL A 112 9.84 -6.09 1.05
N ASP A 113 10.55 -5.03 1.38
CA ASP A 113 10.65 -4.52 2.76
C ASP A 113 9.28 -4.10 3.32
N ILE A 114 8.43 -3.54 2.44
CA ILE A 114 7.08 -3.11 2.79
C ILE A 114 6.21 -4.32 3.13
N VAL A 115 6.22 -5.33 2.26
CA VAL A 115 5.42 -6.56 2.42
C VAL A 115 5.93 -7.34 3.63
N GLU A 116 7.23 -7.49 3.82
CA GLU A 116 7.83 -8.14 4.98
C GLU A 116 7.39 -7.46 6.28
N LYS A 117 7.46 -6.15 6.33
CA LYS A 117 6.99 -5.35 7.47
C LYS A 117 5.49 -5.53 7.72
N MET A 118 4.67 -5.61 6.67
CA MET A 118 3.23 -5.87 6.80
C MET A 118 2.98 -7.26 7.35
N LEU A 119 3.67 -8.29 6.85
CA LEU A 119 3.58 -9.69 7.31
C LEU A 119 4.00 -9.85 8.78
N THR A 120 5.04 -9.14 9.21
CA THR A 120 5.52 -9.18 10.59
C THR A 120 4.49 -8.64 11.58
N LYS A 121 3.71 -7.65 11.17
CA LYS A 121 2.70 -6.97 12.01
C LYS A 121 1.33 -7.59 11.96
N SER A 122 1.01 -8.29 10.87
CA SER A 122 -0.31 -8.86 10.66
C SER A 122 -0.47 -10.19 11.41
N ASN A 123 -1.69 -10.43 11.90
CA ASN A 123 -2.07 -11.72 12.47
C ASN A 123 -2.53 -12.68 11.36
N LYS A 124 -3.55 -12.30 10.63
CA LYS A 124 -4.16 -13.13 9.57
C LYS A 124 -4.20 -12.44 8.21
N TRP A 125 -4.58 -11.16 8.16
CA TRP A 125 -4.80 -10.43 6.92
C TRP A 125 -3.58 -9.56 6.60
N LEU A 126 -3.20 -9.46 5.33
CA LEU A 126 -2.08 -8.59 4.93
C LEU A 126 -2.32 -7.13 5.34
N VAL A 127 -3.57 -6.68 5.29
CA VAL A 127 -3.99 -5.34 5.71
C VAL A 127 -4.95 -5.45 6.88
N GLU A 128 -4.50 -5.07 8.06
CA GLU A 128 -5.27 -5.10 9.30
C GLU A 128 -5.45 -3.70 9.89
N THR A 129 -6.45 -3.58 10.74
CA THR A 129 -6.63 -2.42 11.61
C THR A 129 -5.59 -2.44 12.75
N ASN A 130 -5.42 -1.32 13.45
CA ASN A 130 -4.53 -1.25 14.62
C ASN A 130 -4.93 -2.21 15.77
N THR A 131 -6.12 -2.81 15.67
CA THR A 131 -6.62 -3.81 16.64
C THR A 131 -6.45 -5.24 16.16
N GLY A 132 -5.70 -5.47 15.07
CA GLY A 132 -5.46 -6.79 14.49
C GLY A 132 -6.69 -7.42 13.82
N LYS A 133 -7.69 -6.61 13.46
CA LYS A 133 -8.88 -7.07 12.72
C LYS A 133 -8.76 -6.75 11.24
N LYS A 134 -9.43 -7.54 10.41
CA LYS A 134 -9.55 -7.26 8.98
C LYS A 134 -10.03 -5.83 8.75
N MET A 135 -9.33 -5.08 7.91
CA MET A 135 -9.77 -3.74 7.49
C MET A 135 -10.92 -3.86 6.50
N THR A 136 -12.00 -3.13 6.73
CA THR A 136 -13.14 -3.05 5.82
C THR A 136 -12.91 -1.97 4.76
N TYR A 137 -13.59 -2.08 3.60
CA TYR A 137 -13.55 -1.05 2.56
C TYR A 137 -13.94 0.33 3.11
N ARG A 138 -14.98 0.41 3.95
CA ARG A 138 -15.42 1.66 4.57
C ARG A 138 -14.31 2.31 5.42
N GLN A 139 -13.61 1.51 6.23
CA GLN A 139 -12.51 2.01 7.06
C GLN A 139 -11.35 2.50 6.18
N TYR A 140 -11.00 1.75 5.14
CA TYR A 140 -9.99 2.16 4.19
C TYR A 140 -10.35 3.46 3.47
N HIS A 141 -11.59 3.58 3.00
CA HIS A 141 -12.08 4.79 2.33
C HIS A 141 -12.07 6.01 3.27
N GLN A 142 -12.52 5.86 4.51
CA GLN A 142 -12.43 6.92 5.53
C GLN A 142 -10.98 7.36 5.75
N PHE A 143 -10.08 6.40 5.77
CA PHE A 143 -8.66 6.63 5.87
C PHE A 143 -8.12 7.41 4.66
N LEU A 144 -8.40 6.96 3.43
CA LEU A 144 -7.98 7.64 2.20
C LEU A 144 -8.56 9.06 2.13
N THR A 145 -9.82 9.27 2.50
CA THR A 145 -10.44 10.60 2.59
C THR A 145 -9.68 11.51 3.57
N CYS A 146 -9.24 10.97 4.69
CA CYS A 146 -8.43 11.73 5.64
C CYS A 146 -7.07 12.12 5.03
N MET A 147 -6.43 11.19 4.33
CA MET A 147 -5.16 11.44 3.63
C MET A 147 -5.32 12.49 2.52
N ASN A 148 -6.35 12.38 1.71
CA ASN A 148 -6.68 13.36 0.68
C ASN A 148 -6.80 14.78 1.25
N LYS A 149 -7.50 14.93 2.37
CA LYS A 149 -7.61 16.23 3.07
C LYS A 149 -6.27 16.74 3.57
N ILE A 150 -5.43 15.85 4.11
CA ILE A 150 -4.11 16.21 4.64
C ILE A 150 -3.17 16.69 3.54
N PHE A 151 -3.20 16.03 2.40
CA PHE A 151 -2.29 16.30 1.28
C PHE A 151 -2.85 17.28 0.24
N GLY A 152 -4.10 17.74 0.39
CA GLY A 152 -4.78 18.55 -0.62
C GLY A 152 -4.98 17.80 -1.94
N MET A 153 -5.18 16.49 -1.85
CA MET A 153 -5.41 15.61 -2.99
C MET A 153 -6.88 15.18 -3.05
N ASN A 154 -7.28 14.65 -4.20
CA ASN A 154 -8.60 14.06 -4.38
C ASN A 154 -8.46 12.75 -5.15
N HIS A 155 -7.86 11.76 -4.50
CA HIS A 155 -7.58 10.46 -5.10
C HIS A 155 -8.56 9.38 -4.61
N GLU A 156 -8.97 8.53 -5.55
CA GLU A 156 -9.76 7.34 -5.29
C GLU A 156 -8.89 6.07 -5.35
N PRO A 157 -9.24 5.00 -4.63
CA PRO A 157 -8.45 3.77 -4.64
C PRO A 157 -8.22 3.19 -6.04
N HIS A 158 -9.16 3.45 -6.96
CA HIS A 158 -9.08 2.94 -8.34
C HIS A 158 -7.98 3.62 -9.16
N GLU A 159 -7.58 4.84 -8.82
CA GLU A 159 -6.51 5.58 -9.51
C GLU A 159 -5.14 4.93 -9.33
N CYS A 160 -4.89 4.25 -8.22
CA CYS A 160 -3.68 3.45 -8.04
C CYS A 160 -3.53 2.38 -9.14
N ARG A 161 -4.66 1.83 -9.56
CA ARG A 161 -4.71 0.83 -10.60
C ARG A 161 -4.51 1.42 -12.01
N TYR A 162 -4.97 2.65 -12.24
CA TYR A 162 -4.62 3.40 -13.45
C TYR A 162 -3.13 3.71 -13.48
N SER A 163 -2.55 4.10 -12.34
CA SER A 163 -1.11 4.33 -12.22
C SER A 163 -0.32 3.07 -12.58
N PHE A 164 -0.71 1.88 -12.06
CA PHE A 164 -0.10 0.62 -12.48
C PHE A 164 -0.18 0.40 -13.99
N ALA A 165 -1.38 0.61 -14.58
CA ALA A 165 -1.57 0.41 -16.03
C ALA A 165 -0.68 1.33 -16.87
N THR A 166 -0.52 2.59 -16.46
CA THR A 166 0.32 3.59 -17.12
C THR A 166 1.80 3.23 -16.99
N TYR A 167 2.29 3.05 -15.76
CA TYR A 167 3.71 2.75 -15.51
C TYR A 167 4.14 1.42 -16.14
N SER A 168 3.30 0.39 -16.08
CA SER A 168 3.60 -0.88 -16.70
C SER A 168 3.65 -0.78 -18.24
N ALA A 169 2.89 0.13 -18.84
CA ALA A 169 2.97 0.41 -20.28
C ALA A 169 4.26 1.19 -20.63
N GLU A 170 4.64 2.17 -19.80
CA GLU A 170 5.88 2.94 -19.97
C GLU A 170 7.15 2.09 -19.80
N CYS A 171 7.04 0.99 -19.05
CA CYS A 171 8.11 0.00 -18.88
C CYS A 171 8.06 -1.15 -19.91
N ASP A 172 7.31 -0.99 -20.99
CA ASP A 172 7.17 -1.98 -22.07
C ASP A 172 6.67 -3.35 -21.61
N MET A 173 5.91 -3.40 -20.49
CA MET A 173 5.31 -4.65 -20.03
C MET A 173 4.33 -5.16 -21.09
N ASP A 174 4.45 -6.45 -21.44
CA ASP A 174 3.53 -7.11 -22.36
C ASP A 174 2.07 -6.91 -21.94
N SER A 175 1.24 -6.54 -22.90
CA SER A 175 -0.17 -6.18 -22.68
C SER A 175 -0.99 -7.36 -22.10
N ARG A 176 -0.67 -8.61 -22.45
CA ARG A 176 -1.32 -9.81 -21.91
C ARG A 176 -0.94 -10.01 -20.45
N THR A 177 0.34 -9.93 -20.14
CA THR A 177 0.87 -9.99 -18.76
C THR A 177 0.24 -8.92 -17.89
N ARG A 178 0.16 -7.67 -18.34
CA ARG A 178 -0.50 -6.57 -17.62
C ARG A 178 -1.98 -6.86 -17.35
N LYS A 179 -2.72 -7.31 -18.36
CA LYS A 179 -4.13 -7.67 -18.21
C LYS A 179 -4.32 -8.83 -17.22
N PHE A 180 -3.43 -9.82 -17.24
CA PHE A 180 -3.45 -10.94 -16.32
C PHE A 180 -3.24 -10.47 -14.88
N ILE A 181 -2.16 -9.70 -14.59
CA ILE A 181 -1.88 -9.14 -13.27
C ILE A 181 -3.08 -8.33 -12.75
N MET A 182 -3.67 -7.52 -13.61
CA MET A 182 -4.85 -6.71 -13.27
C MET A 182 -6.14 -7.54 -13.09
N GLY A 183 -6.18 -8.80 -13.50
CA GLY A 183 -7.40 -9.62 -13.46
C GLY A 183 -8.49 -9.04 -14.35
N HIS A 184 -8.13 -8.60 -15.55
CA HIS A 184 -9.09 -8.31 -16.61
C HIS A 184 -9.47 -9.62 -17.28
N SER A 185 -10.77 -9.89 -17.42
CA SER A 185 -11.26 -11.05 -18.15
C SER A 185 -10.73 -10.99 -19.59
N GLN A 186 -9.90 -11.94 -19.95
CA GLN A 186 -9.53 -12.16 -21.33
C GLN A 186 -10.47 -13.26 -21.84
N GLY A 187 -11.20 -12.97 -22.93
CA GLY A 187 -11.92 -14.04 -23.61
C GLY A 187 -10.93 -15.15 -23.97
N ASN A 188 -11.19 -16.35 -23.49
CA ASN A 188 -10.54 -17.62 -23.86
C ASN A 188 -9.01 -17.72 -23.78
N ILE A 189 -8.37 -17.19 -22.75
CA ILE A 189 -6.97 -17.54 -22.45
C ILE A 189 -6.94 -18.52 -21.26
N THR A 190 -7.59 -19.65 -21.42
CA THR A 190 -7.74 -20.59 -20.31
C THR A 190 -6.61 -21.61 -20.24
N ASP A 191 -5.93 -21.92 -21.32
CA ASP A 191 -5.06 -23.10 -21.35
C ASP A 191 -3.55 -22.83 -21.43
N ASP A 192 -3.09 -21.73 -22.01
CA ASP A 192 -1.66 -21.49 -22.21
C ASP A 192 -0.94 -20.81 -21.04
N VAL A 193 -1.67 -20.16 -20.13
CA VAL A 193 -1.08 -19.39 -19.01
C VAL A 193 -0.90 -20.24 -17.76
N TYR A 194 -1.64 -21.33 -17.62
CA TYR A 194 -1.54 -22.21 -16.46
C TYR A 194 -0.36 -23.19 -16.50
N THR A 195 0.33 -23.31 -17.64
CA THR A 195 1.24 -24.41 -17.86
C THR A 195 2.58 -24.31 -17.13
N ASP A 196 3.03 -23.11 -16.71
CA ASP A 196 4.28 -23.01 -15.93
C ASP A 196 4.41 -21.69 -15.16
N ILE A 197 3.65 -21.55 -14.09
CA ILE A 197 3.69 -20.41 -13.19
C ILE A 197 5.12 -20.14 -12.66
N SER A 198 5.90 -21.19 -12.44
CA SER A 198 7.29 -21.09 -11.97
C SER A 198 8.19 -20.33 -12.95
N LYS A 199 7.89 -20.39 -14.25
CA LYS A 199 8.59 -19.63 -15.30
C LYS A 199 7.98 -18.25 -15.53
N LEU A 200 6.65 -18.13 -15.33
CA LEU A 200 5.94 -16.88 -15.54
C LEU A 200 6.25 -15.83 -14.47
N ILE A 201 6.30 -16.23 -13.21
CA ILE A 201 6.58 -15.31 -12.09
C ILE A 201 7.93 -14.61 -12.24
N PRO A 202 9.08 -15.31 -12.48
CA PRO A 202 10.36 -14.66 -12.69
C PRO A 202 10.37 -13.72 -13.91
N LYS A 203 9.63 -14.06 -14.97
CA LYS A 203 9.43 -13.18 -16.12
C LYS A 203 8.62 -11.95 -15.73
N MET A 204 7.50 -12.12 -15.05
CA MET A 204 6.65 -11.03 -14.56
C MET A 204 7.40 -10.11 -13.61
N VAL A 205 8.21 -10.64 -12.68
CA VAL A 205 9.05 -9.85 -11.78
C VAL A 205 10.10 -9.03 -12.54
N ARG A 206 10.69 -9.57 -13.61
CA ARG A 206 11.61 -8.82 -14.46
C ARG A 206 10.91 -7.76 -15.32
N GLU A 207 9.74 -8.07 -15.84
CA GLU A 207 8.94 -7.17 -16.67
C GLU A 207 8.24 -6.08 -15.86
N THR A 208 7.99 -6.28 -14.56
CA THR A 208 7.56 -5.23 -13.62
C THR A 208 8.70 -4.30 -13.22
N GLY A 209 9.75 -4.20 -14.02
CA GLY A 209 10.86 -3.29 -13.83
C GLY A 209 10.44 -1.83 -13.86
N PHE A 210 9.57 -1.45 -12.92
CA PHE A 210 9.37 -0.04 -12.61
C PHE A 210 10.74 0.53 -12.28
N LYS A 211 11.19 1.52 -13.05
CA LYS A 211 12.27 2.38 -12.57
C LYS A 211 11.80 2.83 -11.20
N SER A 212 12.54 2.49 -10.16
CA SER A 212 12.18 2.81 -8.79
C SER A 212 11.65 4.23 -8.72
N ILE A 213 10.41 4.42 -8.30
CA ILE A 213 9.77 5.74 -8.13
C ILE A 213 10.60 6.62 -7.17
N TRP A 214 11.56 6.02 -6.48
CA TRP A 214 12.41 6.63 -5.45
C TRP A 214 13.82 7.00 -5.90
N LYS A 215 14.23 6.64 -7.13
CA LYS A 215 15.60 6.86 -7.62
C LYS A 215 15.77 8.14 -8.45
N ASN A 216 14.93 9.16 -8.24
CA ASN A 216 15.16 10.50 -8.73
C ASN A 216 15.22 11.49 -7.57
#